data_e3f68c73f7913079d48911f5770c7df0
#
_entry.id   e3f68c73f7913079d48911f5770c7df0
#
_cell.length_a   1.000
_cell.length_b   1.000
_cell.length_c   1.000
_cell.angle_alpha   90.00
_cell.angle_beta   90.00
_cell.angle_gamma   90.00
#
_symmetry.space_group_name_H-M   'P 1'
#
loop_
_entity.id
_entity.type
_entity.pdbx_description
1 polymer ?
#
loop_
_entity_poly.entity_id
_entity_poly.type
_entity_poly.pdbx_seq_one_letter_code
_entity_poly.pdbx_strand_id
1 'polypeptide(L)'
;MLGWNKRASAGNVKEYKINYTPAGTNIGNVWVDASGNQTNGKMYGLRKAVHNLVKIKMQGAIVSNDDIRAETNSFNLIAAPGFPEMLDEMVALSTDRRNTAFVIADTPFRLKADATSTKNWATNANNASENGEDGLISSSPYAAVYYPSALTTNLDGTNVVVPPSHVALRTFAFNDQVAFPWFAPAGFQRGLVQNATSVGYVNPDDGEFVAVTLNEGQRDTLYSNKVNPIAQFPGRGLAVFGQKTLNPNSSALDRVNVCLLYTSPSPRD
;
A
#
# COMPACT_ATOMS: atom_id res chain seq x y z
N MET A 1 -1.19 21.58 11.34
CA MET A 1 -1.31 22.47 10.16
C MET A 1 -0.04 22.29 9.33
N LEU A 2 -0.15 21.79 8.11
CA LEU A 2 1.00 21.64 7.21
C LEU A 2 1.51 23.04 6.85
N GLY A 3 2.62 23.43 7.44
CA GLY A 3 3.21 24.76 7.23
C GLY A 3 3.93 24.84 5.90
N TRP A 4 3.20 25.03 4.83
CA TRP A 4 3.77 25.40 3.55
C TRP A 4 3.29 26.77 3.15
N ASN A 5 4.22 27.62 2.77
CA ASN A 5 3.90 28.94 2.28
C ASN A 5 3.68 28.89 0.78
N LYS A 6 2.44 29.05 0.39
CA LYS A 6 2.09 29.38 -0.98
C LYS A 6 2.16 30.90 -1.14
N ARG A 7 3.05 31.36 -1.94
CA ARG A 7 3.07 32.73 -2.36
C ARG A 7 2.26 32.91 -3.63
N ALA A 8 1.08 33.44 -3.52
CA ALA A 8 0.31 33.88 -4.66
C ALA A 8 0.61 35.34 -4.91
N SER A 9 1.51 35.68 -5.78
CA SER A 9 1.59 36.98 -6.37
C SER A 9 1.34 36.84 -7.87
N ALA A 10 0.22 37.42 -8.32
CA ALA A 10 -0.04 37.69 -9.72
C ALA A 10 0.27 36.56 -10.71
N GLY A 11 -0.15 35.36 -10.44
CA GLY A 11 -0.04 34.23 -11.37
C GLY A 11 1.36 33.68 -11.59
N ASN A 12 2.38 34.12 -10.86
CA ASN A 12 3.76 33.80 -11.05
C ASN A 12 4.41 33.04 -9.89
N VAL A 13 3.67 32.26 -9.13
CA VAL A 13 4.29 31.42 -8.12
C VAL A 13 4.87 30.20 -8.79
N LYS A 14 6.18 30.17 -8.86
CA LYS A 14 6.93 29.06 -9.44
C LYS A 14 7.41 28.06 -8.40
N GLU A 15 7.42 28.43 -7.12
CA GLU A 15 8.02 27.64 -6.06
C GLU A 15 7.19 27.65 -4.79
N TYR A 16 7.25 26.55 -4.06
CA TYR A 16 6.66 26.38 -2.73
C TYR A 16 7.75 25.96 -1.75
N LYS A 17 7.71 26.51 -0.54
CA LYS A 17 8.60 26.11 0.53
C LYS A 17 7.84 25.37 1.61
N ILE A 18 8.33 24.21 1.99
CA ILE A 18 7.84 23.46 3.13
C ILE A 18 8.58 23.97 4.36
N ASN A 19 7.88 24.70 5.23
CA ASN A 19 8.47 25.34 6.41
C ASN A 19 8.41 24.46 7.66
N TYR A 20 7.82 23.26 7.56
CA TYR A 20 7.71 22.38 8.71
C TYR A 20 8.80 21.33 8.69
N THR A 21 9.59 21.31 9.77
CA THR A 21 10.57 20.25 10.03
C THR A 21 10.17 19.59 11.34
N PRO A 22 9.71 18.32 11.33
CA PRO A 22 9.49 17.58 12.56
C PRO A 22 10.78 17.50 13.38
N ALA A 23 10.66 17.54 14.70
CA ALA A 23 11.81 17.39 15.58
C ALA A 23 12.51 16.05 15.31
N GLY A 24 13.81 16.10 15.05
CA GLY A 24 14.65 14.93 14.79
C GLY A 24 14.64 14.42 13.35
N THR A 25 13.89 15.05 12.45
CA THR A 25 13.83 14.63 11.05
C THR A 25 14.13 15.79 10.13
N ASN A 26 15.20 15.68 9.40
CA ASN A 26 15.56 16.67 8.39
C ASN A 26 14.83 16.35 7.06
N ILE A 27 13.61 16.81 6.93
CA ILE A 27 12.92 16.79 5.62
C ILE A 27 13.53 17.87 4.71
N GLY A 28 14.31 18.74 5.29
CA GLY A 28 14.92 19.88 4.64
C GLY A 28 13.91 20.98 4.27
N ASN A 29 14.45 22.10 3.88
CA ASN A 29 13.69 23.13 3.20
C ASN A 29 13.56 22.72 1.72
N VAL A 30 12.56 21.92 1.40
CA VAL A 30 12.37 21.45 0.04
C VAL A 30 11.67 22.54 -0.75
N TRP A 31 12.35 23.07 -1.72
CA TRP A 31 11.77 23.95 -2.73
C TRP A 31 11.29 23.10 -3.90
N VAL A 32 10.05 23.33 -4.30
CA VAL A 32 9.44 22.70 -5.48
C VAL A 32 8.84 23.80 -6.34
N ASP A 33 8.89 23.62 -7.65
CA ASP A 33 8.26 24.58 -8.58
C ASP A 33 6.73 24.48 -8.57
N ALA A 34 6.07 25.34 -9.33
CA ALA A 34 4.61 25.39 -9.38
C ALA A 34 3.99 24.12 -10.03
N SER A 35 4.74 23.38 -10.81
CA SER A 35 4.32 22.11 -11.42
C SER A 35 4.48 20.91 -10.46
N GLY A 36 5.07 21.13 -9.31
CA GLY A 36 5.34 20.09 -8.32
C GLY A 36 6.67 19.36 -8.50
N ASN A 37 7.54 19.86 -9.40
CA ASN A 37 8.89 19.37 -9.56
C ASN A 37 9.78 19.81 -8.41
N GLN A 38 10.62 18.91 -7.97
CA GLN A 38 11.76 19.23 -7.10
C GLN A 38 12.97 19.65 -7.93
N THR A 39 14.05 20.04 -7.24
CA THR A 39 15.36 20.29 -7.85
C THR A 39 15.88 19.10 -8.66
N ASN A 40 15.38 17.90 -8.41
CA ASN A 40 15.65 16.69 -9.20
C ASN A 40 14.72 16.56 -10.44
N GLY A 41 13.90 17.54 -10.74
CA GLY A 41 13.02 17.56 -11.90
C GLY A 41 11.80 16.63 -11.84
N LYS A 42 11.45 16.12 -10.68
CA LYS A 42 10.31 15.20 -10.54
C LYS A 42 9.00 15.92 -10.26
N MET A 43 8.01 15.65 -11.07
CA MET A 43 6.68 16.24 -11.07
C MET A 43 5.95 16.18 -9.72
N TYR A 44 6.20 15.15 -8.91
CA TYR A 44 5.55 14.94 -7.63
C TYR A 44 6.39 15.38 -6.41
N GLY A 45 7.43 16.17 -6.60
CA GLY A 45 8.35 16.54 -5.53
C GLY A 45 7.68 17.16 -4.30
N LEU A 46 6.75 18.10 -4.49
CA LEU A 46 5.97 18.67 -3.39
C LEU A 46 5.09 17.61 -2.72
N ARG A 47 4.45 16.75 -3.49
CA ARG A 47 3.62 15.66 -2.96
C ARG A 47 4.45 14.67 -2.16
N LYS A 48 5.64 14.32 -2.65
CA LYS A 48 6.58 13.44 -1.94
C LYS A 48 7.01 14.05 -0.61
N ALA A 49 7.32 15.33 -0.58
CA ALA A 49 7.72 16.02 0.64
C ALA A 49 6.59 16.10 1.68
N VAL A 50 5.35 16.37 1.24
CA VAL A 50 4.16 16.34 2.10
C VAL A 50 3.88 14.93 2.59
N HIS A 51 3.99 13.93 1.71
CA HIS A 51 3.82 12.53 2.05
C HIS A 51 4.80 12.09 3.15
N ASN A 52 6.08 12.43 3.02
CA ASN A 52 7.10 12.14 4.04
C ASN A 52 6.76 12.76 5.40
N LEU A 53 6.24 13.98 5.40
CA LEU A 53 5.82 14.64 6.64
C LEU A 53 4.67 13.88 7.33
N VAL A 54 3.68 13.45 6.55
CA VAL A 54 2.55 12.66 7.04
C VAL A 54 3.04 11.31 7.53
N LYS A 55 3.90 10.62 6.75
CA LYS A 55 4.52 9.35 7.11
C LYS A 55 5.13 9.39 8.51
N ILE A 56 6.03 10.34 8.75
CA ILE A 56 6.74 10.46 10.05
C ILE A 56 5.74 10.67 11.20
N LYS A 57 4.70 11.47 10.97
CA LYS A 57 3.68 11.69 12.02
C LYS A 57 2.82 10.45 12.27
N MET A 58 2.51 9.71 11.23
CA MET A 58 1.78 8.43 11.37
C MET A 58 2.63 7.38 12.09
N GLN A 59 3.89 7.23 11.72
CA GLN A 59 4.84 6.33 12.39
C GLN A 59 4.91 6.63 13.89
N GLY A 60 5.15 7.91 14.23
CA GLY A 60 5.18 8.34 15.62
C GLY A 60 3.85 8.08 16.37
N ALA A 61 2.72 8.31 15.72
CA ALA A 61 1.41 8.06 16.32
C ALA A 61 1.15 6.57 16.60
N ILE A 62 1.54 5.69 15.69
CA ILE A 62 1.38 4.24 15.88
C ILE A 62 2.30 3.74 17.00
N VAL A 63 3.56 4.19 17.02
CA VAL A 63 4.54 3.77 18.03
C VAL A 63 4.14 4.23 19.43
N SER A 64 3.59 5.44 19.57
CA SER A 64 3.26 6.05 20.86
C SER A 64 1.85 5.73 21.38
N ASN A 65 1.02 5.03 20.63
CA ASN A 65 -0.36 4.78 21.01
C ASN A 65 -0.52 3.40 21.66
N ASP A 66 -0.75 3.40 22.97
CA ASP A 66 -0.99 2.17 23.73
C ASP A 66 -2.41 1.64 23.58
N ASP A 67 -3.38 2.50 23.27
CA ASP A 67 -4.80 2.09 23.14
C ASP A 67 -5.01 1.10 22.00
N ILE A 68 -4.30 1.29 20.87
CA ILE A 68 -4.39 0.34 19.74
C ILE A 68 -3.73 -1.01 20.04
N ARG A 69 -2.91 -1.08 21.10
CA ARG A 69 -2.28 -2.31 21.58
C ARG A 69 -3.12 -3.03 22.63
N ALA A 70 -4.05 -2.31 23.27
CA ALA A 70 -4.89 -2.87 24.31
C ALA A 70 -5.79 -3.99 23.79
N GLU A 71 -5.90 -5.07 24.54
CA GLU A 71 -6.76 -6.23 24.19
C GLU A 71 -8.25 -5.89 24.17
N THR A 72 -8.65 -4.79 24.84
CA THR A 72 -10.02 -4.28 24.83
C THR A 72 -10.46 -3.78 23.44
N ASN A 73 -9.51 -3.39 22.59
CA ASN A 73 -9.75 -2.95 21.22
C ASN A 73 -9.59 -4.12 20.26
N SER A 74 -10.68 -4.76 19.91
CA SER A 74 -10.70 -5.93 19.04
C SER A 74 -10.69 -5.51 17.57
N PHE A 75 -9.67 -5.93 16.82
CA PHE A 75 -9.60 -5.87 15.36
C PHE A 75 -8.68 -6.98 14.83
N ASN A 76 -8.94 -7.43 13.62
CA ASN A 76 -8.22 -8.53 12.97
C ASN A 76 -7.49 -8.12 11.68
N LEU A 77 -7.67 -6.90 11.21
CA LEU A 77 -7.00 -6.37 10.02
C LEU A 77 -6.33 -5.03 10.34
N ILE A 78 -5.13 -4.84 9.79
CA ILE A 78 -4.37 -3.60 9.88
C ILE A 78 -4.01 -3.17 8.47
N ALA A 79 -4.26 -1.91 8.12
CA ALA A 79 -3.83 -1.33 6.85
C ALA A 79 -3.55 0.16 6.99
N ALA A 80 -2.59 0.65 6.21
CA ALA A 80 -2.30 2.08 6.03
C ALA A 80 -2.35 2.40 4.53
N PRO A 81 -3.56 2.60 3.96
CA PRO A 81 -3.71 2.74 2.52
C PRO A 81 -2.91 3.91 1.95
N GLY A 82 -2.08 3.63 0.94
CA GLY A 82 -1.22 4.61 0.28
C GLY A 82 0.11 4.91 0.96
N PHE A 83 0.43 4.19 2.04
CA PHE A 83 1.68 4.36 2.79
C PHE A 83 2.43 3.02 2.91
N PRO A 84 3.12 2.57 1.85
CA PRO A 84 3.92 1.33 1.90
C PRO A 84 5.01 1.38 2.98
N GLU A 85 5.45 2.58 3.34
CA GLU A 85 6.46 2.83 4.38
C GLU A 85 6.01 2.46 5.80
N MET A 86 4.69 2.29 6.00
CA MET A 86 4.14 1.95 7.32
C MET A 86 4.19 0.45 7.62
N LEU A 87 4.73 -0.36 6.72
CA LEU A 87 4.70 -1.81 6.87
C LEU A 87 5.42 -2.28 8.13
N ASP A 88 6.56 -1.67 8.49
CA ASP A 88 7.30 -2.03 9.71
C ASP A 88 6.50 -1.76 10.98
N GLU A 89 5.88 -0.60 11.09
CA GLU A 89 5.05 -0.23 12.24
C GLU A 89 3.80 -1.10 12.35
N MET A 90 3.18 -1.44 11.20
CA MET A 90 2.02 -2.33 11.17
C MET A 90 2.39 -3.76 11.59
N VAL A 91 3.54 -4.27 11.14
CA VAL A 91 4.05 -5.58 11.53
C VAL A 91 4.44 -5.60 13.02
N ALA A 92 5.09 -4.54 13.50
CA ALA A 92 5.41 -4.39 14.92
C ALA A 92 4.14 -4.35 15.78
N LEU A 93 3.13 -3.57 15.38
CA LEU A 93 1.83 -3.54 16.06
C LEU A 93 1.16 -4.92 16.09
N SER A 94 1.17 -5.65 14.97
CA SER A 94 0.63 -7.02 14.92
C SER A 94 1.38 -7.94 15.88
N THR A 95 2.71 -7.84 15.95
CA THR A 95 3.56 -8.63 16.84
C THR A 95 3.29 -8.30 18.32
N ASP A 96 3.19 -7.01 18.66
CA ASP A 96 2.85 -6.56 20.02
C ASP A 96 1.49 -7.12 20.48
N ARG A 97 0.56 -7.28 19.55
CA ARG A 97 -0.75 -7.92 19.75
C ARG A 97 -0.73 -9.44 19.61
N ARG A 98 0.44 -10.09 19.67
CA ARG A 98 0.61 -11.55 19.53
C ARG A 98 0.07 -12.11 18.20
N ASN A 99 0.19 -11.34 17.14
CA ASN A 99 -0.26 -11.69 15.79
C ASN A 99 -1.78 -11.98 15.70
N THR A 100 -2.58 -11.28 16.47
CA THR A 100 -4.06 -11.38 16.39
C THR A 100 -4.65 -10.59 15.22
N ALA A 101 -3.85 -9.82 14.51
CA ALA A 101 -4.27 -9.02 13.37
C ALA A 101 -3.38 -9.25 12.14
N PHE A 102 -4.00 -9.33 10.98
CA PHE A 102 -3.33 -9.50 9.69
C PHE A 102 -3.09 -8.16 9.01
N VAL A 103 -1.88 -7.96 8.47
CA VAL A 103 -1.46 -6.70 7.83
C VAL A 103 -1.69 -6.78 6.32
N ILE A 104 -2.41 -5.81 5.79
CA ILE A 104 -2.61 -5.61 4.35
C ILE A 104 -1.82 -4.38 3.92
N ALA A 105 -0.77 -4.59 3.14
CA ALA A 105 0.17 -3.56 2.75
C ALA A 105 0.11 -3.25 1.25
N ASP A 106 0.61 -2.08 0.92
CA ASP A 106 0.62 -1.53 -0.43
C ASP A 106 1.99 -1.64 -1.09
N THR A 107 1.96 -1.62 -2.41
CA THR A 107 3.10 -1.25 -3.24
C THR A 107 3.05 0.25 -3.54
N PRO A 108 4.19 0.88 -3.88
CA PRO A 108 4.21 2.28 -4.29
C PRO A 108 3.29 2.56 -5.48
N PHE A 109 2.57 3.68 -5.45
CA PHE A 109 1.72 4.11 -6.57
C PHE A 109 2.48 4.24 -7.89
N ARG A 110 3.77 4.57 -7.82
CA ARG A 110 4.63 4.84 -8.98
C ARG A 110 5.48 3.67 -9.43
N LEU A 111 5.21 2.49 -8.87
CA LEU A 111 5.89 1.27 -9.27
C LEU A 111 5.42 0.85 -10.68
N LYS A 112 6.33 0.91 -11.65
CA LYS A 112 6.03 0.51 -13.03
C LYS A 112 5.71 -0.98 -13.13
N ALA A 113 4.79 -1.34 -14.03
CA ALA A 113 4.29 -2.70 -14.19
C ALA A 113 5.21 -3.61 -15.03
N ASP A 114 6.46 -3.24 -15.21
CA ASP A 114 7.42 -4.13 -15.85
C ASP A 114 7.99 -5.15 -14.85
N ALA A 115 8.35 -6.34 -15.34
CA ALA A 115 8.84 -7.43 -14.52
C ALA A 115 10.14 -7.09 -13.77
N THR A 116 10.97 -6.22 -14.33
CA THR A 116 12.24 -5.81 -13.71
C THR A 116 11.99 -4.87 -12.54
N SER A 117 11.20 -3.83 -12.73
CA SER A 117 10.89 -2.84 -11.68
C SER A 117 10.17 -3.51 -10.50
N THR A 118 9.17 -4.34 -10.77
CA THR A 118 8.42 -5.05 -9.73
C THR A 118 9.28 -6.05 -8.96
N LYS A 119 10.15 -6.80 -9.66
CA LYS A 119 11.10 -7.72 -9.03
C LYS A 119 12.11 -6.95 -8.17
N ASN A 120 12.73 -5.91 -8.71
CA ASN A 120 13.75 -5.13 -8.01
C ASN A 120 13.19 -4.52 -6.72
N TRP A 121 11.98 -3.99 -6.77
CA TRP A 121 11.30 -3.48 -5.58
C TRP A 121 11.04 -4.60 -4.55
N ALA A 122 10.44 -5.70 -4.98
CA ALA A 122 10.06 -6.80 -4.10
C ALA A 122 11.25 -7.53 -3.46
N THR A 123 12.41 -7.55 -4.13
CA THR A 123 13.66 -8.15 -3.62
C THR A 123 14.59 -7.16 -2.95
N ASN A 124 14.18 -5.89 -2.84
CA ASN A 124 15.02 -4.80 -2.33
C ASN A 124 16.37 -4.71 -3.05
N ALA A 125 16.36 -4.85 -4.37
CA ALA A 125 17.60 -4.82 -5.16
C ALA A 125 18.34 -3.46 -5.10
N ASN A 126 17.64 -2.39 -4.72
CA ASN A 126 18.21 -1.06 -4.56
C ASN A 126 18.84 -0.83 -3.17
N ASN A 127 18.86 -1.83 -2.30
CA ASN A 127 19.36 -1.74 -0.92
C ASN A 127 18.73 -0.57 -0.15
N ALA A 128 17.44 -0.39 -0.27
CA ALA A 128 16.70 0.60 0.51
C ALA A 128 16.88 0.32 2.00
N SER A 129 16.97 1.37 2.81
CA SER A 129 17.15 1.28 4.25
C SER A 129 15.83 1.18 5.04
N GLU A 130 14.73 1.52 4.40
CA GLU A 130 13.37 1.43 4.95
C GLU A 130 12.38 1.00 3.85
N ASN A 131 11.24 0.45 4.25
CA ASN A 131 10.18 0.13 3.30
C ASN A 131 9.66 1.41 2.62
N GLY A 132 9.14 1.26 1.43
CA GLY A 132 8.52 2.38 0.72
C GLY A 132 8.73 2.35 -0.78
N GLU A 133 9.03 3.51 -1.37
CA GLU A 133 9.19 3.69 -2.81
C GLU A 133 10.34 2.86 -3.40
N ASP A 134 11.42 2.69 -2.66
CA ASP A 134 12.68 2.18 -3.20
C ASP A 134 12.87 0.67 -3.00
N GLY A 135 12.13 0.06 -2.09
CA GLY A 135 12.21 -1.38 -1.86
C GLY A 135 11.33 -1.91 -0.74
N LEU A 136 11.13 -3.22 -0.74
CA LEU A 136 10.45 -4.00 0.29
C LEU A 136 11.51 -4.65 1.19
N ILE A 137 11.48 -4.32 2.48
CA ILE A 137 12.48 -4.81 3.46
C ILE A 137 11.85 -5.81 4.42
N SER A 138 10.64 -5.49 4.90
CA SER A 138 9.98 -6.29 5.94
C SER A 138 9.55 -7.66 5.44
N SER A 139 9.64 -8.61 6.33
CA SER A 139 9.11 -9.96 6.15
C SER A 139 8.29 -10.36 7.37
N SER A 140 7.09 -10.87 7.12
CA SER A 140 6.20 -11.37 8.18
C SER A 140 5.21 -12.38 7.59
N PRO A 141 4.94 -13.48 8.29
CA PRO A 141 3.87 -14.39 7.87
C PRO A 141 2.47 -13.77 8.02
N TYR A 142 2.32 -12.73 8.85
CA TYR A 142 1.05 -12.04 9.08
C TYR A 142 0.90 -10.76 8.27
N ALA A 143 1.65 -10.62 7.19
CA ALA A 143 1.55 -9.50 6.27
C ALA A 143 1.46 -9.96 4.82
N ALA A 144 0.66 -9.28 4.01
CA ALA A 144 0.59 -9.48 2.56
C ALA A 144 0.62 -8.15 1.82
N VAL A 145 1.30 -8.13 0.69
CA VAL A 145 1.41 -6.95 -0.18
C VAL A 145 0.65 -7.19 -1.47
N TYR A 146 -0.01 -6.16 -1.98
CA TYR A 146 -0.82 -6.19 -3.18
C TYR A 146 -0.33 -5.19 -4.23
N TYR A 147 -0.53 -5.51 -5.50
CA TYR A 147 -0.16 -4.71 -6.67
C TYR A 147 -1.12 -5.00 -7.83
N PRO A 148 -1.44 -4.04 -8.70
CA PRO A 148 -1.15 -2.61 -8.69
C PRO A 148 -2.26 -1.78 -8.02
N SER A 149 -2.09 -0.45 -8.07
CA SER A 149 -3.14 0.50 -7.69
C SER A 149 -4.35 0.39 -8.62
N ALA A 150 -5.50 0.87 -8.16
CA ALA A 150 -6.73 0.80 -8.94
C ALA A 150 -7.32 2.18 -9.21
N LEU A 151 -8.05 2.29 -10.30
CA LEU A 151 -8.87 3.45 -10.62
C LEU A 151 -10.31 3.15 -10.20
N THR A 152 -10.87 4.00 -9.38
CA THR A 152 -12.27 3.93 -8.94
C THR A 152 -12.99 5.26 -9.18
N THR A 153 -14.29 5.24 -9.09
CA THR A 153 -15.11 6.44 -9.20
C THR A 153 -15.56 6.88 -7.80
N ASN A 154 -15.33 8.15 -7.47
CA ASN A 154 -15.81 8.77 -6.25
C ASN A 154 -17.32 9.04 -6.32
N LEU A 155 -17.91 9.42 -5.19
CA LEU A 155 -19.35 9.72 -5.09
C LEU A 155 -19.82 10.89 -5.97
N ASP A 156 -18.91 11.82 -6.28
CA ASP A 156 -19.15 12.95 -7.19
C ASP A 156 -18.96 12.61 -8.68
N GLY A 157 -18.65 11.36 -9.00
CA GLY A 157 -18.39 10.89 -10.36
C GLY A 157 -16.96 11.10 -10.85
N THR A 158 -16.07 11.67 -10.05
CA THR A 158 -14.66 11.84 -10.43
C THR A 158 -13.87 10.54 -10.28
N ASN A 159 -12.92 10.32 -11.17
CA ASN A 159 -12.01 9.18 -11.08
C ASN A 159 -10.90 9.46 -10.06
N VAL A 160 -10.68 8.48 -9.18
CA VAL A 160 -9.65 8.55 -8.12
C VAL A 160 -8.79 7.30 -8.17
N VAL A 161 -7.48 7.50 -8.04
CA VAL A 161 -6.53 6.39 -7.89
C VAL A 161 -6.49 5.97 -6.43
N VAL A 162 -6.79 4.71 -6.17
CA VAL A 162 -6.77 4.13 -4.82
C VAL A 162 -5.66 3.10 -4.69
N PRO A 163 -5.07 2.97 -3.49
CA PRO A 163 -4.02 1.98 -3.25
C PRO A 163 -4.57 0.55 -3.31
N PRO A 164 -3.72 -0.44 -3.61
CA PRO A 164 -4.15 -1.84 -3.73
C PRO A 164 -4.72 -2.41 -2.43
N SER A 165 -4.28 -1.94 -1.25
CA SER A 165 -4.87 -2.34 0.03
C SER A 165 -6.34 -1.98 0.16
N HIS A 166 -6.77 -0.83 -0.41
CA HIS A 166 -8.18 -0.44 -0.43
C HIS A 166 -9.05 -1.47 -1.18
N VAL A 167 -8.55 -1.96 -2.32
CA VAL A 167 -9.20 -3.01 -3.10
C VAL A 167 -9.20 -4.33 -2.34
N ALA A 168 -8.07 -4.71 -1.78
CA ALA A 168 -7.93 -5.93 -1.00
C ALA A 168 -8.85 -5.94 0.23
N LEU A 169 -8.90 -4.86 1.01
CA LEU A 169 -9.78 -4.72 2.18
C LEU A 169 -11.24 -4.95 1.82
N ARG A 170 -11.69 -4.38 0.70
CA ARG A 170 -13.07 -4.63 0.22
C ARG A 170 -13.29 -6.11 -0.10
N THR A 171 -12.32 -6.75 -0.73
CA THR A 171 -12.40 -8.18 -1.08
C THR A 171 -12.42 -9.05 0.19
N PHE A 172 -11.63 -8.71 1.20
CA PHE A 172 -11.66 -9.37 2.51
C PHE A 172 -13.02 -9.20 3.18
N ALA A 173 -13.53 -7.97 3.28
CA ALA A 173 -14.83 -7.68 3.88
C ALA A 173 -15.98 -8.41 3.15
N PHE A 174 -15.93 -8.48 1.83
CA PHE A 174 -16.91 -9.24 1.05
C PHE A 174 -16.79 -10.75 1.34
N ASN A 175 -15.57 -11.27 1.40
CA ASN A 175 -15.34 -12.68 1.71
C ASN A 175 -15.89 -13.05 3.09
N ASP A 176 -15.73 -12.19 4.10
CA ASP A 176 -16.25 -12.40 5.45
C ASP A 176 -17.79 -12.41 5.51
N GLN A 177 -18.45 -11.71 4.59
CA GLN A 177 -19.92 -11.70 4.51
C GLN A 177 -20.50 -12.95 3.87
N VAL A 178 -19.79 -13.54 2.88
CA VAL A 178 -20.32 -14.64 2.05
C VAL A 178 -19.73 -15.99 2.37
N ALA A 179 -18.67 -16.03 3.20
CA ALA A 179 -17.92 -17.23 3.51
C ALA A 179 -17.33 -17.18 4.92
N PHE A 180 -16.60 -18.21 5.30
CA PHE A 180 -15.86 -18.18 6.56
C PHE A 180 -14.59 -17.32 6.44
N PRO A 181 -14.14 -16.66 7.52
CA PRO A 181 -12.98 -15.76 7.50
C PRO A 181 -11.68 -16.40 6.99
N TRP A 182 -11.53 -17.70 7.16
CA TRP A 182 -10.35 -18.45 6.68
C TRP A 182 -10.40 -18.91 5.23
N PHE A 183 -11.43 -18.56 4.47
CA PHE A 183 -11.37 -18.76 3.03
C PHE A 183 -10.48 -17.72 2.37
N ALA A 184 -9.79 -18.14 1.28
CA ALA A 184 -8.90 -17.24 0.56
C ALA A 184 -9.69 -16.10 -0.12
N PRO A 185 -9.42 -14.82 0.22
CA PRO A 185 -10.02 -13.66 -0.46
C PRO A 185 -9.32 -13.43 -1.80
N ALA A 186 -9.30 -14.43 -2.65
CA ALA A 186 -8.62 -14.42 -3.94
C ALA A 186 -9.30 -15.36 -4.95
N GLY A 187 -8.97 -15.18 -6.23
CA GLY A 187 -9.51 -15.97 -7.33
C GLY A 187 -10.89 -15.52 -7.80
N PHE A 188 -11.44 -16.25 -8.76
CA PHE A 188 -12.66 -15.83 -9.48
C PHE A 188 -13.96 -15.96 -8.68
N GLN A 189 -13.95 -16.62 -7.56
CA GLN A 189 -15.16 -16.78 -6.74
C GLN A 189 -15.23 -15.74 -5.61
N ARG A 190 -14.12 -15.45 -4.97
CA ARG A 190 -14.05 -14.60 -3.77
C ARG A 190 -13.13 -13.41 -3.90
N GLY A 191 -12.27 -13.39 -4.92
CA GLY A 191 -11.33 -12.32 -5.20
C GLY A 191 -11.82 -11.31 -6.25
N LEU A 192 -13.08 -11.37 -6.69
CA LEU A 192 -13.62 -10.43 -7.67
C LEU A 192 -13.67 -9.03 -7.10
N VAL A 193 -13.12 -8.09 -7.86
CA VAL A 193 -13.08 -6.67 -7.52
C VAL A 193 -14.26 -5.96 -8.18
N GLN A 194 -15.14 -5.39 -7.37
CA GLN A 194 -16.37 -4.74 -7.84
C GLN A 194 -16.30 -3.21 -7.80
N ASN A 195 -15.32 -2.67 -7.08
CA ASN A 195 -15.19 -1.24 -6.81
C ASN A 195 -14.05 -0.56 -7.57
N ALA A 196 -13.58 -1.16 -8.66
CA ALA A 196 -12.55 -0.59 -9.50
C ALA A 196 -12.86 -0.83 -10.97
N THR A 197 -12.53 0.14 -11.81
CA THR A 197 -12.74 0.07 -13.26
C THR A 197 -11.51 -0.44 -14.01
N SER A 198 -10.33 -0.13 -13.50
CA SER A 198 -9.04 -0.56 -14.06
C SER A 198 -7.98 -0.60 -12.97
N VAL A 199 -6.86 -1.24 -13.28
CA VAL A 199 -5.67 -1.27 -12.42
C VAL A 199 -4.47 -0.73 -13.16
N GLY A 200 -3.51 -0.16 -12.44
CA GLY A 200 -2.36 0.44 -13.04
C GLY A 200 -1.45 1.13 -12.03
N TYR A 201 -0.62 2.01 -12.51
CA TYR A 201 0.31 2.79 -11.69
C TYR A 201 0.25 4.27 -12.09
N VAL A 202 0.75 5.13 -11.22
CA VAL A 202 0.90 6.57 -11.53
C VAL A 202 2.29 6.78 -12.12
N ASN A 203 2.34 7.32 -13.32
CA ASN A 203 3.61 7.59 -13.99
C ASN A 203 4.43 8.62 -13.17
N PRO A 204 5.68 8.32 -12.84
CA PRO A 204 6.51 9.23 -12.05
C PRO A 204 6.85 10.56 -12.76
N ASP A 205 6.76 10.61 -14.09
CA ASP A 205 7.21 11.76 -14.86
C ASP A 205 6.11 12.83 -15.01
N ASP A 206 4.87 12.45 -15.28
CA ASP A 206 3.75 13.35 -15.49
C ASP A 206 2.66 13.28 -14.41
N GLY A 207 2.67 12.22 -13.60
CA GLY A 207 1.67 12.00 -12.56
C GLY A 207 0.34 11.45 -13.08
N GLU A 208 0.26 11.07 -14.34
CA GLU A 208 -0.91 10.47 -14.96
C GLU A 208 -1.07 8.99 -14.57
N PHE A 209 -2.32 8.55 -14.49
CA PHE A 209 -2.60 7.13 -14.26
C PHE A 209 -2.45 6.33 -15.55
N VAL A 210 -1.59 5.32 -15.52
CA VAL A 210 -1.36 4.39 -16.63
C VAL A 210 -2.04 3.07 -16.33
N ALA A 211 -3.12 2.77 -17.04
CA ALA A 211 -3.81 1.50 -16.92
C ALA A 211 -2.94 0.35 -17.45
N VAL A 212 -2.93 -0.77 -16.75
CA VAL A 212 -2.10 -1.93 -17.08
C VAL A 212 -2.94 -3.21 -17.08
N THR A 213 -2.69 -4.05 -18.07
CA THR A 213 -3.16 -5.43 -18.10
C THR A 213 -1.98 -6.36 -17.84
N LEU A 214 -1.91 -6.92 -16.62
CA LEU A 214 -0.84 -7.84 -16.25
C LEU A 214 -0.97 -9.15 -17.03
N ASN A 215 0.04 -9.47 -17.80
CA ASN A 215 0.14 -10.77 -18.48
C ASN A 215 0.54 -11.89 -17.49
N GLU A 216 0.51 -13.13 -17.95
CA GLU A 216 0.80 -14.30 -17.11
C GLU A 216 2.22 -14.22 -16.50
N GLY A 217 3.24 -13.93 -17.31
CA GLY A 217 4.62 -13.84 -16.83
C GLY A 217 4.84 -12.72 -15.80
N GLN A 218 4.14 -11.59 -15.95
CA GLN A 218 4.18 -10.52 -14.95
C GLN A 218 3.50 -10.94 -13.64
N ARG A 219 2.35 -11.62 -13.71
CA ARG A 219 1.68 -12.16 -12.52
C ARG A 219 2.53 -13.20 -11.81
N ASP A 220 3.19 -14.09 -12.55
CA ASP A 220 4.09 -15.10 -12.01
C ASP A 220 5.32 -14.48 -11.35
N THR A 221 5.89 -13.45 -11.96
CA THR A 221 7.00 -12.69 -11.38
C THR A 221 6.59 -12.04 -10.05
N LEU A 222 5.45 -11.37 -10.01
CA LEU A 222 4.91 -10.77 -8.79
C LEU A 222 4.69 -11.84 -7.71
N TYR A 223 3.97 -12.90 -8.05
CA TYR A 223 3.61 -13.95 -7.12
C TYR A 223 4.83 -14.72 -6.59
N SER A 224 5.85 -14.97 -7.42
CA SER A 224 7.10 -15.59 -7.02
C SER A 224 7.88 -14.73 -6.01
N ASN A 225 7.75 -13.41 -6.12
CA ASN A 225 8.34 -12.43 -5.20
C ASN A 225 7.39 -11.99 -4.07
N LYS A 226 6.34 -12.78 -3.78
CA LYS A 226 5.40 -12.58 -2.67
C LYS A 226 4.54 -11.32 -2.77
N VAL A 227 4.38 -10.76 -3.95
CA VAL A 227 3.45 -9.67 -4.23
C VAL A 227 2.20 -10.26 -4.88
N ASN A 228 1.04 -9.97 -4.30
CA ASN A 228 -0.24 -10.52 -4.77
C ASN A 228 -0.80 -9.66 -5.90
N PRO A 229 -0.93 -10.21 -7.14
CA PRO A 229 -1.42 -9.44 -8.25
C PRO A 229 -2.93 -9.22 -8.19
N ILE A 230 -3.35 -8.01 -8.56
CA ILE A 230 -4.73 -7.67 -8.91
C ILE A 230 -4.74 -7.53 -10.44
N ALA A 231 -5.46 -8.38 -11.13
CA ALA A 231 -5.38 -8.44 -12.58
C ALA A 231 -6.76 -8.48 -13.23
N GLN A 232 -6.82 -7.99 -14.46
CA GLN A 232 -8.01 -8.09 -15.29
C GLN A 232 -7.97 -9.36 -16.13
N PHE A 233 -9.08 -10.08 -16.13
CA PHE A 233 -9.25 -11.31 -16.90
C PHE A 233 -10.38 -11.17 -17.91
N PRO A 234 -10.14 -11.53 -19.18
CA PRO A 234 -11.18 -11.48 -20.22
C PRO A 234 -12.41 -12.28 -19.81
N GLY A 235 -13.59 -11.66 -19.91
CA GLY A 235 -14.86 -12.29 -19.58
C GLY A 235 -15.13 -12.52 -18.08
N ARG A 236 -14.21 -12.17 -17.19
CA ARG A 236 -14.35 -12.36 -15.74
C ARG A 236 -14.16 -11.09 -14.91
N GLY A 237 -13.61 -10.04 -15.51
CA GLY A 237 -13.37 -8.76 -14.82
C GLY A 237 -12.07 -8.71 -14.01
N LEU A 238 -12.01 -7.78 -13.08
CA LEU A 238 -10.88 -7.61 -12.17
C LEU A 238 -10.97 -8.60 -11.00
N ALA A 239 -9.85 -9.21 -10.65
CA ALA A 239 -9.76 -10.09 -9.50
C ALA A 239 -8.42 -9.96 -8.76
N VAL A 240 -8.46 -10.07 -7.44
CA VAL A 240 -7.29 -10.38 -6.63
C VAL A 240 -6.89 -11.81 -6.92
N PHE A 241 -5.70 -12.02 -7.47
CA PHE A 241 -5.28 -13.35 -7.98
C PHE A 241 -4.05 -13.90 -7.25
N GLY A 242 -3.83 -13.50 -6.01
CA GLY A 242 -2.76 -13.98 -5.15
C GLY A 242 -3.18 -14.05 -3.70
N GLN A 243 -2.55 -14.94 -2.94
CA GLN A 243 -2.74 -15.09 -1.51
C GLN A 243 -1.45 -15.47 -0.78
N LYS A 244 -0.32 -14.92 -1.22
CA LYS A 244 0.96 -15.10 -0.54
C LYS A 244 1.15 -14.07 0.55
N THR A 245 1.79 -14.51 1.63
CA THR A 245 2.27 -13.64 2.70
C THR A 245 3.74 -13.29 2.47
N LEU A 246 4.27 -12.37 3.25
CA LEU A 246 5.69 -12.00 3.28
C LEU A 246 6.52 -12.98 4.14
N ASN A 247 6.05 -14.19 4.35
CA ASN A 247 6.77 -15.19 5.13
C ASN A 247 8.14 -15.50 4.51
N PRO A 248 9.26 -15.32 5.23
CA PRO A 248 10.59 -15.59 4.68
C PRO A 248 10.83 -17.09 4.43
N ASN A 249 10.20 -17.93 5.24
CA ASN A 249 10.38 -19.38 5.21
C ASN A 249 9.17 -20.07 4.55
N SER A 250 9.41 -21.11 3.78
CA SER A 250 8.33 -21.91 3.19
C SER A 250 7.59 -22.70 4.28
N SER A 251 6.34 -22.36 4.50
CA SER A 251 5.48 -23.03 5.49
C SER A 251 4.00 -22.86 5.12
N ALA A 252 3.10 -23.42 5.92
CA ALA A 252 1.65 -23.20 5.75
C ALA A 252 1.28 -21.70 5.85
N LEU A 253 2.02 -20.92 6.63
CA LEU A 253 1.84 -19.49 6.80
C LEU A 253 2.25 -18.64 5.57
N ASP A 254 2.71 -19.27 4.48
CA ASP A 254 2.87 -18.61 3.18
C ASP A 254 1.55 -18.21 2.54
N ARG A 255 0.43 -18.64 3.13
CA ARG A 255 -0.91 -18.42 2.58
C ARG A 255 -1.74 -17.51 3.47
N VAL A 256 -2.31 -16.47 2.88
CA VAL A 256 -3.17 -15.51 3.56
C VAL A 256 -4.33 -16.19 4.30
N ASN A 257 -4.98 -17.16 3.68
CA ASN A 257 -6.11 -17.87 4.29
C ASN A 257 -5.73 -18.65 5.57
N VAL A 258 -4.53 -19.20 5.62
CA VAL A 258 -4.03 -19.87 6.84
C VAL A 258 -3.77 -18.85 7.94
N CYS A 259 -3.18 -17.71 7.62
CA CYS A 259 -2.96 -16.64 8.59
C CYS A 259 -4.29 -16.07 9.11
N LEU A 260 -5.29 -15.89 8.24
CA LEU A 260 -6.63 -15.46 8.63
C LEU A 260 -7.32 -16.45 9.59
N LEU A 261 -7.07 -17.75 9.45
CA LEU A 261 -7.56 -18.73 10.40
C LEU A 261 -6.99 -18.51 11.81
N TYR A 262 -5.70 -18.15 11.90
CA TYR A 262 -5.04 -17.89 13.19
C TYR A 262 -5.41 -16.52 13.80
N THR A 263 -5.71 -15.52 12.96
CA THR A 263 -6.14 -14.19 13.42
C THR A 263 -7.64 -14.10 13.69
N SER A 264 -8.41 -15.08 13.26
CA SER A 264 -9.86 -15.13 13.48
C SER A 264 -10.16 -15.48 14.95
N PRO A 265 -11.09 -14.77 15.60
CA PRO A 265 -11.52 -15.19 16.94
C PRO A 265 -12.09 -16.60 16.89
N SER A 266 -11.70 -17.43 17.84
CA SER A 266 -12.20 -18.80 17.92
C SER A 266 -13.72 -18.81 18.10
N PRO A 267 -14.48 -19.66 17.40
CA PRO A 267 -15.92 -19.78 17.64
C PRO A 267 -16.29 -20.31 19.03
N ARG A 268 -15.31 -20.51 19.89
CA ARG A 268 -15.48 -21.08 21.24
C ARG A 268 -15.23 -20.10 22.37
N ASP A 269 -14.88 -18.83 22.05
CA ASP A 269 -14.67 -17.77 23.05
C ASP A 269 -15.87 -16.85 23.15
#